data_5182a4b7a0646216f8f95f7a1d2c3f4d
#
_entry.id   5182a4b7a0646216f8f95f7a1d2c3f4d
#
_cell.length_a   1.000
_cell.length_b   1.000
_cell.length_c   1.000
_cell.angle_alpha   90.00
_cell.angle_beta   90.00
_cell.angle_gamma   90.00
#
_symmetry.space_group_name_H-M   'P 1'
#
loop_
_entity.id
_entity.type
_entity.pdbx_description
1 polymer ?
#
loop_
_entity_poly.entity_id
_entity_poly.type
_entity_poly.pdbx_seq_one_letter_code
_entity_poly.pdbx_strand_id
1 'polypeptide(L)'
;MNFKTTLILLVLLAVVGAFVAYDKFKGEPDESGTAVATNRLFDVKDTADVNSLTIRSTDGGDIVLSKTADGKWRMTKPVEAAAENLQVDGLVRDLIDLESHGKTDANKETGLDKPRFNIEMGAKGGKLLKFAIGEKTQLGDMYVKVEGHDKADVVSSSVYDRLAKPANDLRDTKLVTADSPAIKQMVIESDGQPKLVLHKTGEQQWQLVEPVKLPVDASVVTDLLGAVTELRATDWIAKDSPELANAKFEKPQLTVAFTTAAPATQPATATAPASQPAWTTITFGQYDTIRHLKLFARISDTKAVVKVAATPLETLSKKPIELRDKKVFDLIAEQVSKIAITTDLPAGAAPTTKPARKTEVAIERRKQLPPPATQAAATTQATSKPATTQASTAPATKPVVAEAPKPPPSTWELKTDPKGDADDEQIRNLLADLHPLRASKYLESTPATKPVGNYVVKVTTEGPGGTPVTGYELKLIDPGGDRALMAEYNGLSFELPRTFLTKIEGNFAKKAKAETAKPISPEDAGFDLPGK
;
A
#
# COMPACT_ATOMS: atom_id res chain seq x y z
N MET A 1 -5.18 -45.40 -9.09
CA MET A 1 -6.51 -45.61 -8.45
C MET A 1 -7.24 -46.69 -9.25
N ASN A 2 -7.72 -47.74 -8.60
CA ASN A 2 -8.37 -48.85 -9.29
C ASN A 2 -9.74 -48.41 -9.83
N PHE A 3 -10.01 -48.68 -11.10
CA PHE A 3 -11.29 -48.38 -11.77
C PHE A 3 -12.53 -48.81 -10.97
N LYS A 4 -12.42 -49.90 -10.21
CA LYS A 4 -13.49 -50.38 -9.30
C LYS A 4 -13.78 -49.40 -8.16
N THR A 5 -12.76 -48.77 -7.59
CA THR A 5 -12.92 -47.80 -6.49
C THR A 5 -13.55 -46.48 -7.00
N THR A 6 -13.20 -46.05 -8.20
CA THR A 6 -13.79 -44.85 -8.84
C THR A 6 -15.26 -45.10 -9.19
N LEU A 7 -15.60 -46.29 -9.64
CA LEU A 7 -16.98 -46.65 -9.95
C LEU A 7 -17.86 -46.71 -8.68
N ILE A 8 -17.34 -47.24 -7.56
CA ILE A 8 -18.05 -47.28 -6.27
C ILE A 8 -18.27 -45.84 -5.74
N LEU A 9 -17.28 -44.96 -5.86
CA LEU A 9 -17.42 -43.56 -5.47
C LEU A 9 -18.46 -42.81 -6.31
N LEU A 10 -18.52 -43.11 -7.61
CA LEU A 10 -19.49 -42.48 -8.53
C LEU A 10 -20.93 -42.96 -8.23
N VAL A 11 -21.11 -44.24 -7.89
CA VAL A 11 -22.41 -44.78 -7.47
C VAL A 11 -22.83 -44.17 -6.12
N LEU A 12 -21.90 -44.02 -5.17
CA LEU A 12 -22.19 -43.40 -3.87
C LEU A 12 -22.59 -41.91 -4.05
N LEU A 13 -21.89 -41.18 -4.93
CA LEU A 13 -22.22 -39.79 -5.25
C LEU A 13 -23.61 -39.70 -5.92
N ALA A 14 -23.94 -40.61 -6.82
CA ALA A 14 -25.26 -40.67 -7.47
C ALA A 14 -26.39 -40.98 -6.48
N VAL A 15 -26.15 -41.86 -5.51
CA VAL A 15 -27.13 -42.18 -4.43
C VAL A 15 -27.34 -40.99 -3.51
N VAL A 16 -26.27 -40.31 -3.11
CA VAL A 16 -26.35 -39.06 -2.30
C VAL A 16 -27.04 -37.96 -3.08
N GLY A 17 -26.70 -37.80 -4.36
CA GLY A 17 -27.36 -36.82 -5.25
C GLY A 17 -28.85 -37.10 -5.44
N ALA A 18 -29.23 -38.37 -5.60
CA ALA A 18 -30.63 -38.82 -5.71
C ALA A 18 -31.38 -38.60 -4.38
N PHE A 19 -30.74 -38.84 -3.24
CA PHE A 19 -31.32 -38.59 -1.93
C PHE A 19 -31.57 -37.10 -1.67
N VAL A 20 -30.61 -36.26 -1.99
CA VAL A 20 -30.75 -34.78 -1.88
C VAL A 20 -31.79 -34.24 -2.87
N ALA A 21 -31.85 -34.78 -4.08
CA ALA A 21 -32.88 -34.43 -5.05
C ALA A 21 -34.28 -34.89 -4.58
N TYR A 22 -34.38 -36.13 -4.06
CA TYR A 22 -35.64 -36.68 -3.52
C TYR A 22 -36.16 -35.86 -2.32
N ASP A 23 -35.26 -35.43 -1.43
CA ASP A 23 -35.58 -34.58 -0.29
C ASP A 23 -36.04 -33.17 -0.73
N LYS A 24 -35.41 -32.60 -1.76
CA LYS A 24 -35.82 -31.32 -2.36
C LYS A 24 -37.11 -31.37 -3.17
N PHE A 25 -37.40 -32.51 -3.85
CA PHE A 25 -38.61 -32.66 -4.68
C PHE A 25 -39.83 -33.20 -3.92
N LYS A 26 -39.65 -33.70 -2.70
CA LYS A 26 -40.73 -34.16 -1.84
C LYS A 26 -41.39 -33.07 -1.00
N GLY A 27 -40.80 -31.86 -1.05
CA GLY A 27 -41.47 -30.66 -0.56
C GLY A 27 -42.56 -30.24 -1.53
N GLU A 28 -43.75 -30.77 -1.44
CA GLU A 28 -44.95 -30.14 -2.00
C GLU A 28 -45.02 -28.73 -1.43
N PRO A 29 -45.30 -27.69 -2.25
CA PRO A 29 -45.64 -26.41 -1.70
C PRO A 29 -47.02 -26.57 -1.02
N ASP A 30 -47.01 -26.75 0.29
CA ASP A 30 -48.18 -26.50 1.10
C ASP A 30 -48.57 -25.03 0.95
N GLU A 31 -49.47 -24.74 0.04
CA GLU A 31 -50.26 -23.52 -0.02
C GLU A 31 -51.25 -23.40 1.16
N SER A 32 -50.86 -23.84 2.32
CA SER A 32 -51.49 -23.42 3.56
C SER A 32 -50.48 -22.50 4.25
N GLY A 33 -50.64 -21.21 4.05
CA GLY A 33 -49.96 -20.16 4.76
C GLY A 33 -50.21 -20.20 6.27
N THR A 34 -49.79 -21.26 6.92
CA THR A 34 -49.45 -21.27 8.32
C THR A 34 -48.06 -20.64 8.38
N ALA A 35 -48.00 -19.32 8.55
CA ALA A 35 -46.84 -18.67 9.09
C ALA A 35 -46.37 -19.56 10.25
N VAL A 36 -45.21 -20.20 10.13
CA VAL A 36 -44.52 -20.80 11.25
C VAL A 36 -44.53 -19.71 12.30
N ALA A 37 -45.31 -19.89 13.35
CA ALA A 37 -45.38 -18.95 14.45
C ALA A 37 -43.97 -18.92 15.02
N THR A 38 -43.14 -17.99 14.54
CA THR A 38 -41.84 -17.75 15.13
C THR A 38 -42.14 -17.29 16.55
N ASN A 39 -41.67 -18.03 17.56
CA ASN A 39 -41.82 -17.70 18.96
C ASN A 39 -40.99 -16.42 19.32
N ARG A 40 -40.87 -15.49 18.37
CA ARG A 40 -40.18 -14.21 18.56
C ARG A 40 -40.92 -13.39 19.62
N LEU A 41 -40.15 -12.80 20.51
CA LEU A 41 -40.71 -11.93 21.57
C LEU A 41 -41.23 -10.62 20.99
N PHE A 42 -40.67 -10.16 19.87
CA PHE A 42 -40.96 -8.87 19.30
C PHE A 42 -41.35 -8.94 17.81
N ASP A 43 -42.33 -8.12 17.44
CA ASP A 43 -42.74 -7.94 16.04
C ASP A 43 -41.97 -6.77 15.40
N VAL A 44 -40.63 -6.86 15.41
CA VAL A 44 -39.71 -5.96 14.70
C VAL A 44 -38.75 -6.86 13.92
N LYS A 45 -38.74 -6.69 12.59
CA LYS A 45 -38.02 -7.60 11.69
C LYS A 45 -36.66 -7.06 11.23
N ASP A 46 -36.48 -5.73 11.26
CA ASP A 46 -35.30 -5.07 10.73
C ASP A 46 -34.68 -4.13 11.77
N THR A 47 -33.37 -4.20 11.92
CA THR A 47 -32.58 -3.28 12.76
C THR A 47 -32.71 -1.82 12.29
N ALA A 48 -32.99 -1.60 11.01
CA ALA A 48 -33.26 -0.29 10.45
C ALA A 48 -34.53 0.38 11.03
N ASP A 49 -35.44 -0.40 11.59
CA ASP A 49 -36.65 0.09 12.24
C ASP A 49 -36.41 0.52 13.69
N VAL A 50 -35.28 0.16 14.28
CA VAL A 50 -34.89 0.57 15.63
C VAL A 50 -34.07 1.87 15.55
N ASN A 51 -34.49 2.89 16.30
CA ASN A 51 -33.86 4.21 16.31
C ASN A 51 -33.22 4.59 17.64
N SER A 52 -33.50 3.88 18.72
CA SER A 52 -32.87 4.08 20.03
C SER A 52 -32.75 2.79 20.83
N LEU A 53 -31.74 2.71 21.66
CA LEU A 53 -31.49 1.59 22.56
C LEU A 53 -30.98 2.15 23.90
N THR A 54 -31.68 1.82 24.97
CA THR A 54 -31.24 2.11 26.35
C THR A 54 -31.04 0.80 27.07
N ILE A 55 -29.88 0.63 27.65
CA ILE A 55 -29.49 -0.51 28.49
C ILE A 55 -29.18 0.03 29.88
N ARG A 56 -29.93 -0.36 30.88
CA ARG A 56 -29.65 -0.07 32.30
C ARG A 56 -29.16 -1.37 32.93
N SER A 57 -27.91 -1.41 33.29
CA SER A 57 -27.29 -2.55 33.97
C SER A 57 -27.14 -2.26 35.45
N THR A 58 -27.38 -3.27 36.27
CA THR A 58 -27.16 -3.18 37.73
C THR A 58 -25.68 -2.96 38.06
N ASP A 59 -24.78 -3.54 37.26
CA ASP A 59 -23.34 -3.55 37.54
C ASP A 59 -22.55 -2.57 36.65
N GLY A 60 -23.09 -2.14 35.49
CA GLY A 60 -22.37 -1.41 34.45
C GLY A 60 -22.86 0.03 34.18
N GLY A 61 -23.92 0.48 34.82
CA GLY A 61 -24.52 1.79 34.59
C GLY A 61 -25.37 1.85 33.32
N ASP A 62 -25.77 3.08 32.94
CA ASP A 62 -26.66 3.31 31.81
C ASP A 62 -25.88 3.50 30.50
N ILE A 63 -26.27 2.77 29.45
CA ILE A 63 -25.85 2.98 28.06
C ILE A 63 -27.07 3.49 27.30
N VAL A 64 -26.97 4.66 26.69
CA VAL A 64 -28.03 5.23 25.86
C VAL A 64 -27.49 5.52 24.48
N LEU A 65 -28.10 4.91 23.47
CA LEU A 65 -27.74 5.00 22.06
C LEU A 65 -28.95 5.51 21.27
N SER A 66 -28.72 6.36 20.28
CA SER A 66 -29.75 6.83 19.38
C SER A 66 -29.19 6.97 17.95
N LYS A 67 -30.02 6.74 16.94
CA LYS A 67 -29.67 7.02 15.54
C LYS A 67 -29.79 8.51 15.25
N THR A 68 -28.78 9.03 14.59
CA THR A 68 -28.78 10.38 14.02
C THR A 68 -29.58 10.43 12.71
N ALA A 69 -29.83 11.59 12.15
CA ALA A 69 -30.61 11.76 10.93
C ALA A 69 -29.99 11.04 9.70
N ASP A 70 -28.67 10.86 9.69
CA ASP A 70 -27.91 10.09 8.68
C ASP A 70 -27.89 8.57 8.95
N GLY A 71 -28.66 8.10 9.95
CA GLY A 71 -28.82 6.68 10.26
C GLY A 71 -27.67 6.07 11.06
N LYS A 72 -26.69 6.86 11.53
CA LYS A 72 -25.58 6.37 12.34
C LYS A 72 -25.92 6.35 13.81
N TRP A 73 -25.36 5.40 14.54
CA TRP A 73 -25.51 5.32 15.98
C TRP A 73 -24.62 6.32 16.70
N ARG A 74 -25.18 6.96 17.71
CA ARG A 74 -24.49 7.86 18.63
C ARG A 74 -24.80 7.45 20.07
N MET A 75 -23.78 7.32 20.88
CA MET A 75 -23.91 7.14 22.32
C MET A 75 -24.11 8.50 22.98
N THR A 76 -25.09 8.62 23.89
CA THR A 76 -25.35 9.82 24.69
C THR A 76 -25.01 9.60 26.17
N LYS A 77 -25.02 8.36 26.63
CA LYS A 77 -24.56 7.94 27.97
C LYS A 77 -23.72 6.68 27.88
N PRO A 78 -22.69 6.51 28.71
CA PRO A 78 -22.23 7.41 29.78
C PRO A 78 -21.45 8.61 29.26
N VAL A 79 -21.06 8.61 27.98
CA VAL A 79 -20.29 9.67 27.33
C VAL A 79 -20.87 9.94 25.95
N GLU A 80 -20.92 11.21 25.56
CA GLU A 80 -21.34 11.58 24.22
C GLU A 80 -20.24 11.24 23.20
N ALA A 81 -20.50 10.29 22.29
CA ALA A 81 -19.54 9.80 21.31
C ALA A 81 -20.23 9.15 20.10
N ALA A 82 -19.54 9.06 18.97
CA ALA A 82 -19.94 8.15 17.89
C ALA A 82 -19.93 6.70 18.40
N ALA A 83 -20.88 5.90 17.95
CA ALA A 83 -20.92 4.48 18.26
C ALA A 83 -20.48 3.64 17.06
N GLU A 84 -19.96 2.44 17.32
CA GLU A 84 -19.58 1.48 16.29
C GLU A 84 -20.85 0.85 15.70
N ASN A 85 -21.27 1.30 14.53
CA ASN A 85 -22.55 0.93 13.93
C ASN A 85 -22.76 -0.58 13.82
N LEU A 86 -21.75 -1.34 13.37
CA LEU A 86 -21.86 -2.78 13.22
C LEU A 86 -22.06 -3.51 14.54
N GLN A 87 -21.41 -3.04 15.61
CA GLN A 87 -21.56 -3.62 16.95
C GLN A 87 -22.95 -3.35 17.51
N VAL A 88 -23.43 -2.10 17.38
CA VAL A 88 -24.75 -1.73 17.88
C VAL A 88 -25.87 -2.39 17.07
N ASP A 89 -25.78 -2.39 15.73
CA ASP A 89 -26.76 -3.08 14.88
C ASP A 89 -26.77 -4.59 15.14
N GLY A 90 -25.59 -5.19 15.38
CA GLY A 90 -25.49 -6.58 15.80
C GLY A 90 -26.18 -6.88 17.13
N LEU A 91 -25.99 -6.00 18.13
CA LEU A 91 -26.66 -6.11 19.44
C LEU A 91 -28.19 -5.93 19.29
N VAL A 92 -28.62 -4.92 18.55
CA VAL A 92 -30.06 -4.69 18.26
C VAL A 92 -30.67 -5.90 17.56
N ARG A 93 -29.97 -6.48 16.59
CA ARG A 93 -30.44 -7.70 15.89
C ARG A 93 -30.65 -8.84 16.87
N ASP A 94 -29.63 -9.13 17.72
CA ASP A 94 -29.74 -10.20 18.69
C ASP A 94 -30.94 -9.98 19.64
N LEU A 95 -31.24 -8.72 19.99
CA LEU A 95 -32.38 -8.38 20.86
C LEU A 95 -33.73 -8.54 20.16
N ILE A 96 -33.87 -8.13 18.92
CA ILE A 96 -35.16 -8.28 18.18
C ILE A 96 -35.41 -9.72 17.73
N ASP A 97 -34.34 -10.53 17.62
CA ASP A 97 -34.43 -11.93 17.19
C ASP A 97 -34.59 -12.90 18.41
N LEU A 98 -34.79 -12.37 19.63
CA LEU A 98 -35.06 -13.22 20.78
C LEU A 98 -36.29 -14.09 20.57
N GLU A 99 -36.14 -15.38 20.74
CA GLU A 99 -37.20 -16.40 20.61
C GLU A 99 -37.48 -17.08 21.95
N SER A 100 -38.74 -17.25 22.28
CA SER A 100 -39.18 -17.95 23.50
C SER A 100 -39.11 -19.46 23.31
N HIS A 101 -38.32 -20.14 24.13
CA HIS A 101 -38.27 -21.61 24.20
C HIS A 101 -39.22 -22.16 25.25
N GLY A 102 -39.79 -21.31 26.10
CA GLY A 102 -40.69 -21.68 27.16
C GLY A 102 -41.14 -20.50 27.98
N LYS A 103 -42.17 -20.70 28.81
CA LYS A 103 -42.72 -19.69 29.69
C LYS A 103 -42.75 -20.16 31.12
N THR A 104 -42.45 -19.25 32.07
CA THR A 104 -42.48 -19.53 33.51
C THR A 104 -43.07 -18.36 34.27
N ASP A 105 -43.48 -18.59 35.50
CA ASP A 105 -43.90 -17.50 36.38
C ASP A 105 -42.68 -16.74 36.90
N ALA A 106 -42.77 -15.42 36.93
CA ALA A 106 -41.70 -14.60 37.48
C ALA A 106 -41.64 -14.78 39.02
N ASN A 107 -40.55 -15.28 39.53
CA ASN A 107 -40.30 -15.53 40.95
C ASN A 107 -38.88 -15.07 41.31
N LYS A 108 -38.45 -15.23 42.54
CA LYS A 108 -37.12 -14.84 43.01
C LYS A 108 -35.98 -15.58 42.28
N GLU A 109 -36.23 -16.82 41.82
CA GLU A 109 -35.22 -17.62 41.12
C GLU A 109 -34.96 -17.10 39.70
N THR A 110 -35.93 -16.40 39.10
CA THR A 110 -35.77 -15.80 37.79
C THR A 110 -34.92 -14.51 37.83
N GLY A 111 -34.70 -13.92 39.00
CA GLY A 111 -33.97 -12.68 39.16
C GLY A 111 -34.65 -11.45 38.55
N LEU A 112 -35.95 -11.55 38.18
CA LEU A 112 -36.70 -10.48 37.53
C LEU A 112 -37.26 -9.44 38.50
N ASP A 113 -37.20 -9.68 39.80
CA ASP A 113 -37.45 -8.71 40.87
C ASP A 113 -36.32 -7.68 40.99
N LYS A 114 -35.10 -8.06 40.60
CA LYS A 114 -33.91 -7.21 40.48
C LYS A 114 -33.18 -7.56 39.21
N PRO A 115 -33.71 -7.17 38.04
CA PRO A 115 -33.16 -7.63 36.77
C PRO A 115 -31.74 -7.10 36.56
N ARG A 116 -30.91 -7.92 35.96
CA ARG A 116 -29.53 -7.55 35.59
C ARG A 116 -29.51 -6.46 34.53
N PHE A 117 -30.45 -6.53 33.60
CA PHE A 117 -30.58 -5.51 32.56
C PHE A 117 -32.05 -5.11 32.42
N ASN A 118 -32.29 -3.80 32.31
CA ASN A 118 -33.53 -3.25 31.83
C ASN A 118 -33.29 -2.62 30.45
N ILE A 119 -34.00 -3.08 29.44
CA ILE A 119 -33.81 -2.70 28.06
C ILE A 119 -35.02 -1.92 27.57
N GLU A 120 -34.77 -0.78 26.92
CA GLU A 120 -35.78 -0.02 26.21
C GLU A 120 -35.29 0.21 24.76
N MET A 121 -36.08 -0.25 23.78
CA MET A 121 -35.81 -0.03 22.35
C MET A 121 -36.92 0.80 21.74
N GLY A 122 -36.59 1.96 21.14
CA GLY A 122 -37.50 2.73 20.34
C GLY A 122 -37.49 2.24 18.90
N ALA A 123 -38.66 1.98 18.34
CA ALA A 123 -38.82 1.56 16.95
C ALA A 123 -39.67 2.57 16.16
N LYS A 124 -39.67 2.41 14.81
CA LYS A 124 -40.49 3.22 13.92
C LYS A 124 -41.97 3.24 14.33
N GLY A 125 -42.67 4.32 14.04
CA GLY A 125 -44.06 4.50 14.44
C GLY A 125 -44.25 4.81 15.91
N GLY A 126 -43.22 5.17 16.67
CA GLY A 126 -43.28 5.49 18.09
C GLY A 126 -43.44 4.27 18.99
N LYS A 127 -43.25 3.05 18.47
CA LYS A 127 -43.30 1.81 19.26
C LYS A 127 -42.15 1.76 20.23
N LEU A 128 -42.43 1.55 21.50
CA LEU A 128 -41.43 1.39 22.55
C LEU A 128 -41.50 -0.05 23.08
N LEU A 129 -40.40 -0.78 22.96
CA LEU A 129 -40.26 -2.14 23.46
C LEU A 129 -39.48 -2.08 24.78
N LYS A 130 -40.09 -2.57 25.84
CA LYS A 130 -39.44 -2.62 27.16
C LYS A 130 -39.46 -4.03 27.69
N PHE A 131 -38.34 -4.47 28.20
CA PHE A 131 -38.20 -5.79 28.79
C PHE A 131 -37.05 -5.82 29.79
N ALA A 132 -37.14 -6.74 30.73
CA ALA A 132 -36.16 -6.98 31.74
C ALA A 132 -35.49 -8.36 31.54
N ILE A 133 -34.20 -8.44 31.77
CA ILE A 133 -33.42 -9.67 31.71
C ILE A 133 -32.96 -10.01 33.11
N GLY A 134 -33.34 -11.18 33.62
CA GLY A 134 -33.01 -11.70 34.92
C GLY A 134 -31.75 -12.56 34.93
N GLU A 135 -31.78 -13.60 35.75
CA GLU A 135 -30.66 -14.54 35.90
C GLU A 135 -30.64 -15.57 34.76
N LYS A 136 -29.53 -16.28 34.66
CA LYS A 136 -29.40 -17.45 33.77
C LYS A 136 -30.07 -18.65 34.39
N THR A 137 -30.71 -19.49 33.57
CA THR A 137 -31.22 -20.77 33.99
C THR A 137 -30.09 -21.76 34.29
N GLN A 138 -30.40 -22.89 34.96
CA GLN A 138 -29.40 -23.96 35.17
C GLN A 138 -28.87 -24.59 33.87
N LEU A 139 -29.64 -24.49 32.78
CA LEU A 139 -29.24 -24.97 31.44
C LEU A 139 -28.47 -23.92 30.62
N GLY A 140 -28.29 -22.70 31.16
CA GLY A 140 -27.53 -21.64 30.52
C GLY A 140 -28.38 -20.67 29.70
N ASP A 141 -29.69 -20.87 29.55
CA ASP A 141 -30.63 -19.89 28.99
C ASP A 141 -30.83 -18.74 29.97
N MET A 142 -31.61 -17.71 29.60
CA MET A 142 -31.91 -16.58 30.47
C MET A 142 -33.42 -16.30 30.56
N TYR A 143 -33.83 -15.69 31.67
CA TYR A 143 -35.21 -15.26 31.87
C TYR A 143 -35.39 -13.84 31.36
N VAL A 144 -36.45 -13.63 30.56
CA VAL A 144 -36.83 -12.32 30.02
C VAL A 144 -38.29 -12.04 30.36
N LYS A 145 -38.55 -10.84 30.86
CA LYS A 145 -39.93 -10.35 31.11
C LYS A 145 -40.20 -9.16 30.21
N VAL A 146 -41.07 -9.35 29.24
CA VAL A 146 -41.54 -8.26 28.36
C VAL A 146 -42.65 -7.48 29.09
N GLU A 147 -42.63 -6.14 29.00
CA GLU A 147 -43.67 -5.29 29.58
C GLU A 147 -45.05 -5.65 28.95
N GLY A 148 -46.05 -5.87 29.80
CA GLY A 148 -47.38 -6.29 29.38
C GLY A 148 -47.59 -7.78 29.21
N HIS A 149 -46.56 -8.63 29.33
CA HIS A 149 -46.72 -10.07 29.37
C HIS A 149 -46.95 -10.58 30.80
N ASP A 150 -47.85 -11.55 31.02
CA ASP A 150 -48.11 -12.08 32.35
C ASP A 150 -46.97 -12.97 32.86
N LYS A 151 -46.36 -13.75 31.96
CA LYS A 151 -45.28 -14.71 32.28
C LYS A 151 -43.93 -14.22 31.78
N ALA A 152 -42.87 -14.75 32.36
CA ALA A 152 -41.51 -14.60 31.86
C ALA A 152 -41.27 -15.64 30.77
N ASP A 153 -40.50 -15.27 29.77
CA ASP A 153 -40.02 -16.12 28.69
C ASP A 153 -38.62 -16.65 29.01
N VAL A 154 -38.35 -17.86 28.56
CA VAL A 154 -37.00 -18.46 28.60
C VAL A 154 -36.42 -18.32 27.19
N VAL A 155 -35.26 -17.66 27.08
CA VAL A 155 -34.61 -17.39 25.80
C VAL A 155 -33.12 -17.75 25.82
N SER A 156 -32.52 -17.93 24.66
CA SER A 156 -31.07 -18.18 24.57
C SER A 156 -30.25 -17.03 25.22
N SER A 157 -29.21 -17.39 25.95
CA SER A 157 -28.33 -16.43 26.62
C SER A 157 -27.28 -15.81 25.69
N SER A 158 -27.32 -16.04 24.39
CA SER A 158 -26.32 -15.57 23.42
C SER A 158 -26.11 -14.05 23.45
N VAL A 159 -27.15 -13.27 23.76
CA VAL A 159 -27.07 -11.81 23.87
C VAL A 159 -26.53 -11.32 25.23
N TYR A 160 -26.55 -12.16 26.27
CA TYR A 160 -26.17 -11.78 27.62
C TYR A 160 -24.74 -11.24 27.70
N ASP A 161 -23.80 -11.94 27.08
CA ASP A 161 -22.38 -11.57 27.13
C ASP A 161 -22.10 -10.27 26.36
N ARG A 162 -22.93 -9.95 25.35
CA ARG A 162 -22.86 -8.65 24.65
C ARG A 162 -23.41 -7.50 25.51
N LEU A 163 -24.49 -7.74 26.23
CA LEU A 163 -25.08 -6.75 27.16
C LEU A 163 -24.17 -6.46 28.36
N ALA A 164 -23.39 -7.46 28.79
CA ALA A 164 -22.44 -7.31 29.88
C ALA A 164 -21.16 -6.57 29.51
N LYS A 165 -20.95 -6.27 28.22
CA LYS A 165 -19.77 -5.52 27.78
C LYS A 165 -19.81 -4.07 28.26
N PRO A 166 -18.65 -3.48 28.58
CA PRO A 166 -18.57 -2.08 28.94
C PRO A 166 -19.00 -1.17 27.78
N ALA A 167 -19.56 0.00 28.09
CA ALA A 167 -20.02 0.97 27.09
C ALA A 167 -18.93 1.35 26.06
N ASN A 168 -17.66 1.34 26.48
CA ASN A 168 -16.54 1.65 25.59
C ASN A 168 -16.39 0.69 24.40
N ASP A 169 -16.86 -0.55 24.52
CA ASP A 169 -16.82 -1.54 23.43
C ASP A 169 -17.83 -1.22 22.30
N LEU A 170 -18.81 -0.37 22.59
CA LEU A 170 -19.80 0.12 21.61
C LEU A 170 -19.42 1.48 21.02
N ARG A 171 -18.30 2.08 21.42
CA ARG A 171 -17.84 3.36 20.85
C ARG A 171 -17.09 3.12 19.56
N ASP A 172 -17.25 4.05 18.60
CA ASP A 172 -16.39 4.06 17.43
C ASP A 172 -14.93 4.28 17.87
N THR A 173 -14.07 3.35 17.48
CA THR A 173 -12.64 3.40 17.81
C THR A 173 -11.86 4.35 16.91
N LYS A 174 -12.42 4.77 15.77
CA LYS A 174 -11.78 5.71 14.84
C LYS A 174 -11.63 7.08 15.49
N LEU A 175 -10.39 7.58 15.55
CA LEU A 175 -10.07 8.83 16.26
C LEU A 175 -10.06 10.06 15.36
N VAL A 176 -9.83 9.86 14.07
CA VAL A 176 -9.73 10.92 13.07
C VAL A 176 -10.84 10.74 12.04
N THR A 177 -11.69 11.74 11.90
CA THR A 177 -12.83 11.71 10.95
C THR A 177 -12.43 12.17 9.54
N ALA A 178 -11.32 12.92 9.41
CA ALA A 178 -10.83 13.38 8.12
C ALA A 178 -10.29 12.20 7.29
N ASP A 179 -10.61 12.20 6.00
CA ASP A 179 -10.04 11.24 5.05
C ASP A 179 -8.67 11.74 4.56
N SER A 180 -7.73 10.82 4.31
CA SER A 180 -6.36 11.13 3.87
C SER A 180 -6.31 12.13 2.69
N PRO A 181 -7.11 12.01 1.61
CA PRO A 181 -7.06 12.95 0.49
C PRO A 181 -7.49 14.38 0.85
N ALA A 182 -8.32 14.54 1.89
CA ALA A 182 -8.81 15.83 2.33
C ALA A 182 -7.75 16.66 3.06
N ILE A 183 -6.76 16.01 3.68
CA ILE A 183 -5.69 16.69 4.41
C ILE A 183 -4.81 17.48 3.43
N LYS A 184 -4.56 18.75 3.74
CA LYS A 184 -3.77 19.68 2.91
C LYS A 184 -2.46 20.11 3.56
N GLN A 185 -2.41 20.10 4.89
CA GLN A 185 -1.23 20.45 5.66
C GLN A 185 -1.06 19.51 6.84
N MET A 186 0.17 19.21 7.19
CA MET A 186 0.54 18.41 8.35
C MET A 186 1.76 19.01 9.03
N VAL A 187 1.75 19.05 10.34
CA VAL A 187 2.86 19.47 11.20
C VAL A 187 3.17 18.35 12.16
N ILE A 188 4.44 17.96 12.24
CA ILE A 188 4.92 16.91 13.15
C ILE A 188 6.02 17.49 14.01
N GLU A 189 5.87 17.38 15.32
CA GLU A 189 6.82 17.83 16.32
C GLU A 189 7.18 16.68 17.27
N SER A 190 8.47 16.41 17.40
CA SER A 190 9.02 15.35 18.26
C SER A 190 10.16 15.94 19.10
N ASP A 191 10.30 15.44 20.34
CA ASP A 191 11.38 15.94 21.21
C ASP A 191 12.76 15.67 20.59
N GLY A 192 13.62 16.71 20.62
CA GLY A 192 14.98 16.64 20.08
C GLY A 192 15.09 16.51 18.55
N GLN A 193 13.99 16.60 17.81
CA GLN A 193 13.98 16.59 16.34
C GLN A 193 13.50 17.94 15.79
N PRO A 194 13.93 18.32 14.57
CA PRO A 194 13.41 19.53 13.93
C PRO A 194 11.91 19.34 13.61
N LYS A 195 11.16 20.42 13.75
CA LYS A 195 9.75 20.49 13.35
C LYS A 195 9.62 20.21 11.86
N LEU A 196 8.69 19.35 11.49
CA LEU A 196 8.35 19.04 10.10
C LEU A 196 7.05 19.73 9.72
N VAL A 197 7.09 20.54 8.66
CA VAL A 197 5.90 21.17 8.09
C VAL A 197 5.74 20.70 6.65
N LEU A 198 4.65 19.98 6.38
CA LEU A 198 4.34 19.41 5.08
C LEU A 198 3.11 20.09 4.49
N HIS A 199 3.23 20.51 3.23
CA HIS A 199 2.13 21.09 2.46
C HIS A 199 1.84 20.27 1.22
N LYS A 200 0.56 20.06 0.94
CA LYS A 200 0.10 19.46 -0.32
C LYS A 200 0.18 20.49 -1.43
N THR A 201 0.93 20.20 -2.49
CA THR A 201 1.16 21.09 -3.63
C THR A 201 0.43 20.67 -4.90
N GLY A 202 0.00 19.43 -4.97
CA GLY A 202 -0.76 18.85 -6.08
C GLY A 202 -1.62 17.69 -5.59
N GLU A 203 -2.25 16.96 -6.49
CA GLU A 203 -3.20 15.90 -6.11
C GLU A 203 -2.53 14.84 -5.22
N GLN A 204 -1.33 14.37 -5.60
CA GLN A 204 -0.53 13.42 -4.83
C GLN A 204 0.87 13.97 -4.51
N GLN A 205 1.09 15.28 -4.70
CA GLN A 205 2.37 15.91 -4.51
C GLN A 205 2.40 16.68 -3.19
N TRP A 206 3.47 16.43 -2.42
CA TRP A 206 3.71 17.08 -1.15
C TRP A 206 5.12 17.66 -1.10
N GLN A 207 5.26 18.71 -0.33
CA GLN A 207 6.52 19.39 -0.10
C GLN A 207 6.76 19.54 1.40
N LEU A 208 7.92 19.15 1.88
CA LEU A 208 8.43 19.58 3.17
C LEU A 208 8.80 21.05 3.04
N VAL A 209 8.28 21.90 3.94
CA VAL A 209 8.52 23.35 3.97
C VAL A 209 9.54 23.70 5.03
N GLU A 210 9.46 23.03 6.18
CA GLU A 210 10.40 23.14 7.30
C GLU A 210 10.88 21.75 7.72
N PRO A 211 12.14 21.57 8.11
CA PRO A 211 13.20 22.59 8.29
C PRO A 211 13.90 22.97 6.99
N VAL A 212 13.69 22.24 5.92
CA VAL A 212 14.30 22.47 4.62
C VAL A 212 13.28 22.18 3.52
N LYS A 213 13.24 23.05 2.52
CA LYS A 213 12.31 22.92 1.41
C LYS A 213 12.76 21.81 0.44
N LEU A 214 11.98 20.72 0.36
CA LEU A 214 12.27 19.59 -0.54
C LEU A 214 10.98 18.85 -0.94
N PRO A 215 10.96 18.21 -2.12
CA PRO A 215 9.87 17.33 -2.51
C PRO A 215 9.87 16.09 -1.61
N VAL A 216 8.67 15.63 -1.23
CA VAL A 216 8.47 14.45 -0.38
C VAL A 216 8.07 13.25 -1.22
N ASP A 217 8.57 12.08 -0.86
CA ASP A 217 8.19 10.81 -1.50
C ASP A 217 6.71 10.52 -1.27
N ALA A 218 5.96 10.26 -2.33
CA ALA A 218 4.52 10.06 -2.28
C ALA A 218 4.13 8.84 -1.42
N SER A 219 4.94 7.78 -1.41
CA SER A 219 4.68 6.60 -0.58
C SER A 219 4.82 6.93 0.90
N VAL A 220 5.85 7.70 1.26
CA VAL A 220 6.07 8.12 2.66
C VAL A 220 4.93 9.01 3.14
N VAL A 221 4.43 9.92 2.30
CA VAL A 221 3.25 10.72 2.64
C VAL A 221 2.02 9.85 2.85
N THR A 222 1.81 8.87 1.99
CA THR A 222 0.69 7.92 2.14
C THR A 222 0.76 7.19 3.48
N ASP A 223 1.95 6.74 3.88
CA ASP A 223 2.19 6.09 5.17
C ASP A 223 1.91 7.04 6.35
N LEU A 224 2.40 8.30 6.28
CA LEU A 224 2.15 9.32 7.31
C LEU A 224 0.66 9.63 7.47
N LEU A 225 -0.03 9.85 6.35
CA LEU A 225 -1.47 10.12 6.34
C LEU A 225 -2.25 8.91 6.87
N GLY A 226 -1.90 7.71 6.44
CA GLY A 226 -2.50 6.46 6.93
C GLY A 226 -2.30 6.30 8.44
N ALA A 227 -1.09 6.52 8.96
CA ALA A 227 -0.79 6.43 10.39
C ALA A 227 -1.65 7.37 11.24
N VAL A 228 -2.10 8.51 10.68
CA VAL A 228 -2.98 9.46 11.34
C VAL A 228 -4.45 9.09 11.15
N THR A 229 -4.89 8.86 9.92
CA THR A 229 -6.32 8.68 9.60
C THR A 229 -6.87 7.31 9.99
N GLU A 230 -6.00 6.31 10.10
CA GLU A 230 -6.37 4.97 10.56
C GLU A 230 -6.12 4.76 12.07
N LEU A 231 -5.78 5.83 12.79
CA LEU A 231 -5.54 5.76 14.23
C LEU A 231 -6.82 5.35 14.96
N ARG A 232 -6.72 4.31 15.80
CA ARG A 232 -7.84 3.77 16.56
C ARG A 232 -7.54 3.71 18.05
N ALA A 233 -8.54 4.01 18.85
CA ALA A 233 -8.48 3.78 20.30
C ALA A 233 -8.45 2.26 20.57
N THR A 234 -7.53 1.83 21.41
CA THR A 234 -7.55 0.49 22.01
C THR A 234 -8.25 0.50 23.37
N ASP A 235 -8.13 1.61 24.09
CA ASP A 235 -8.78 1.81 25.39
C ASP A 235 -9.16 3.29 25.54
N TRP A 236 -10.28 3.54 26.20
CA TRP A 236 -10.75 4.86 26.55
C TRP A 236 -10.45 5.15 28.02
N ILE A 237 -9.79 6.28 28.30
CA ILE A 237 -9.41 6.65 29.66
C ILE A 237 -10.43 7.64 30.22
N ALA A 238 -10.98 7.31 31.38
CA ALA A 238 -11.90 8.21 32.08
C ALA A 238 -11.18 9.49 32.53
N LYS A 239 -11.91 10.61 32.61
CA LYS A 239 -11.34 11.93 32.98
C LYS A 239 -10.75 11.99 34.38
N ASP A 240 -11.23 11.15 35.25
CA ASP A 240 -10.84 11.01 36.67
C ASP A 240 -9.92 9.81 36.92
N SER A 241 -9.50 9.13 35.84
CA SER A 241 -8.62 7.98 35.95
C SER A 241 -7.24 8.38 36.51
N PRO A 242 -6.71 7.69 37.53
CA PRO A 242 -5.36 7.92 38.03
C PRO A 242 -4.27 7.63 36.96
N GLU A 243 -4.59 6.87 35.93
CA GLU A 243 -3.66 6.58 34.80
C GLU A 243 -3.28 7.84 34.01
N LEU A 244 -4.10 8.91 34.06
CA LEU A 244 -3.81 10.16 33.35
C LEU A 244 -2.48 10.80 33.79
N ALA A 245 -2.07 10.61 35.03
CA ALA A 245 -0.79 11.11 35.55
C ALA A 245 0.41 10.46 34.81
N ASN A 246 0.23 9.25 34.29
CA ASN A 246 1.26 8.52 33.55
C ASN A 246 1.38 8.97 32.08
N ALA A 247 0.37 9.65 31.55
CA ALA A 247 0.33 10.07 30.16
C ALA A 247 1.38 11.14 29.82
N LYS A 248 1.72 12.03 30.79
CA LYS A 248 2.74 13.10 30.68
C LYS A 248 2.64 13.93 29.40
N PHE A 249 1.46 14.43 29.08
CA PHE A 249 1.22 15.23 27.88
C PHE A 249 1.95 16.58 27.86
N GLU A 250 2.51 17.03 28.97
CA GLU A 250 3.38 18.20 29.08
C GLU A 250 4.77 17.98 28.45
N LYS A 251 5.16 16.71 28.27
CA LYS A 251 6.36 16.27 27.52
C LYS A 251 5.99 15.13 26.59
N PRO A 252 5.31 15.46 25.48
CA PRO A 252 4.84 14.44 24.56
C PRO A 252 6.00 13.78 23.81
N GLN A 253 5.84 12.51 23.45
CA GLN A 253 6.75 11.81 22.55
C GLN A 253 6.69 12.42 21.15
N LEU A 254 5.47 12.76 20.73
CA LEU A 254 5.17 13.29 19.41
C LEU A 254 3.87 14.10 19.45
N THR A 255 3.82 15.17 18.68
CA THR A 255 2.59 15.90 18.36
C THR A 255 2.41 15.96 16.85
N VAL A 256 1.23 15.60 16.38
CA VAL A 256 0.85 15.72 14.98
C VAL A 256 -0.37 16.63 14.88
N ALA A 257 -0.24 17.70 14.12
CA ALA A 257 -1.34 18.59 13.80
C ALA A 257 -1.59 18.56 12.28
N PHE A 258 -2.83 18.53 11.86
CA PHE A 258 -3.19 18.56 10.45
C PHE A 258 -4.47 19.37 10.21
N THR A 259 -4.65 19.82 8.98
CA THR A 259 -5.85 20.54 8.55
C THR A 259 -6.23 20.20 7.11
N THR A 260 -7.52 20.30 6.81
CA THR A 260 -8.07 20.18 5.47
C THR A 260 -8.07 21.50 4.71
N ALA A 261 -7.74 22.62 5.38
CA ALA A 261 -7.60 23.92 4.73
C ALA A 261 -6.30 24.00 3.92
N ALA A 262 -6.37 24.61 2.73
CA ALA A 262 -5.19 24.87 1.92
C ALA A 262 -4.24 25.87 2.61
N PRO A 263 -2.91 25.78 2.38
CA PRO A 263 -1.98 26.80 2.86
C PRO A 263 -2.34 28.17 2.30
N ALA A 264 -2.24 29.21 3.13
CA ALA A 264 -2.47 30.58 2.67
C ALA A 264 -1.40 30.95 1.65
N THR A 265 -1.80 31.25 0.43
CA THR A 265 -0.91 31.60 -0.68
C THR A 265 -0.55 33.08 -0.74
N GLN A 266 -1.23 33.94 0.04
CA GLN A 266 -0.96 35.39 0.10
C GLN A 266 -1.19 35.94 1.52
N PRO A 267 -0.48 37.04 1.92
CA PRO A 267 -0.85 37.77 3.11
C PRO A 267 -2.29 38.28 2.92
N ALA A 268 -3.16 37.93 3.89
CA ALA A 268 -4.56 38.37 3.88
C ALA A 268 -4.58 39.89 3.78
N THR A 269 -5.04 40.42 2.64
CA THR A 269 -5.48 41.80 2.57
C THR A 269 -6.70 41.91 3.50
N ALA A 270 -6.53 42.67 4.56
CA ALA A 270 -7.45 42.77 5.68
C ALA A 270 -8.81 43.34 5.24
N THR A 271 -9.79 42.49 4.96
CA THR A 271 -11.19 42.94 4.84
C THR A 271 -12.23 41.88 5.29
N ALA A 272 -11.84 40.71 5.75
CA ALA A 272 -12.73 39.81 6.47
C ALA A 272 -11.95 39.06 7.55
N PRO A 273 -12.49 38.80 8.76
CA PRO A 273 -11.86 37.92 9.71
C PRO A 273 -11.87 36.52 9.06
N ALA A 274 -10.75 36.15 8.44
CA ALA A 274 -10.53 34.78 8.00
C ALA A 274 -10.56 33.93 9.26
N SER A 275 -11.60 33.11 9.41
CA SER A 275 -11.63 32.09 10.46
C SER A 275 -10.35 31.26 10.29
N GLN A 276 -9.53 31.24 11.31
CA GLN A 276 -8.30 30.43 11.27
C GLN A 276 -8.68 29.00 10.92
N PRO A 277 -7.94 28.31 10.04
CA PRO A 277 -8.25 26.95 9.69
C PRO A 277 -8.28 26.09 10.96
N ALA A 278 -9.32 25.28 11.10
CA ALA A 278 -9.41 24.36 12.22
C ALA A 278 -8.31 23.30 12.07
N TRP A 279 -7.46 23.19 13.08
CA TRP A 279 -6.42 22.19 13.17
C TRP A 279 -6.85 21.07 14.12
N THR A 280 -6.80 19.84 13.64
CA THR A 280 -6.90 18.68 14.50
C THR A 280 -5.50 18.31 14.99
N THR A 281 -5.31 18.25 16.30
CA THR A 281 -4.04 17.94 16.93
C THR A 281 -4.15 16.63 17.70
N ILE A 282 -3.19 15.74 17.46
CA ILE A 282 -3.01 14.50 18.21
C ILE A 282 -1.71 14.62 18.98
N THR A 283 -1.80 14.55 20.30
CA THR A 283 -0.64 14.56 21.20
C THR A 283 -0.42 13.14 21.73
N PHE A 284 0.70 12.54 21.41
CA PHE A 284 1.12 11.22 21.89
C PHE A 284 1.94 11.40 23.18
N GLY A 285 1.44 10.86 24.27
CA GLY A 285 2.07 10.88 25.59
C GLY A 285 3.06 9.72 25.76
N GLN A 286 3.23 9.28 27.00
CA GLN A 286 4.12 8.18 27.34
C GLN A 286 3.49 6.82 27.02
N TYR A 287 4.35 5.80 26.95
CA TYR A 287 3.89 4.41 26.85
C TYR A 287 3.18 3.98 28.13
N ASP A 288 2.17 3.13 27.98
CA ASP A 288 1.37 2.64 29.12
C ASP A 288 2.12 1.60 29.97
N THR A 289 3.03 0.86 29.36
CA THR A 289 3.79 -0.22 30.00
C THR A 289 5.22 -0.29 29.46
N ILE A 290 6.06 -1.07 30.17
CA ILE A 290 7.47 -1.33 29.80
C ILE A 290 7.57 -2.03 28.42
N ARG A 291 6.52 -2.73 27.95
CA ARG A 291 6.51 -3.42 26.66
C ARG A 291 6.35 -2.47 25.46
N HIS A 292 6.00 -1.21 25.70
CA HIS A 292 5.85 -0.17 24.68
C HIS A 292 4.88 -0.55 23.54
N LEU A 293 3.86 -1.36 23.83
CA LEU A 293 2.88 -1.80 22.81
C LEU A 293 1.79 -0.76 22.57
N LYS A 294 1.45 -0.01 23.62
CA LYS A 294 0.44 1.06 23.62
C LYS A 294 1.01 2.32 24.23
N LEU A 295 0.48 3.47 23.84
CA LEU A 295 0.79 4.76 24.42
C LEU A 295 -0.47 5.60 24.57
N PHE A 296 -0.42 6.57 25.47
CA PHE A 296 -1.50 7.53 25.66
C PHE A 296 -1.54 8.50 24.48
N ALA A 297 -2.74 8.83 24.03
CA ALA A 297 -2.97 9.85 23.02
C ALA A 297 -4.14 10.77 23.44
N ARG A 298 -4.03 12.05 23.08
CA ARG A 298 -5.07 13.05 23.30
C ARG A 298 -5.37 13.74 21.97
N ILE A 299 -6.66 13.84 21.65
CA ILE A 299 -7.14 14.44 20.41
C ILE A 299 -7.85 15.75 20.73
N SER A 300 -7.49 16.84 20.03
CA SER A 300 -8.03 18.19 20.27
C SER A 300 -9.54 18.26 20.11
N ASP A 301 -10.07 17.64 19.06
CA ASP A 301 -11.47 17.77 18.66
C ASP A 301 -12.43 17.13 19.67
N THR A 302 -12.05 15.98 20.23
CA THR A 302 -12.89 15.24 21.17
C THR A 302 -12.52 15.48 22.63
N LYS A 303 -11.36 16.10 22.90
CA LYS A 303 -10.74 16.21 24.23
C LYS A 303 -10.64 14.87 24.96
N ALA A 304 -10.77 13.78 24.22
CA ALA A 304 -10.69 12.44 24.76
C ALA A 304 -9.22 12.05 24.99
N VAL A 305 -8.99 11.29 26.04
CA VAL A 305 -7.73 10.60 26.28
C VAL A 305 -7.97 9.11 26.04
N VAL A 306 -7.08 8.53 25.25
CA VAL A 306 -7.16 7.13 24.84
C VAL A 306 -5.78 6.47 24.94
N LYS A 307 -5.76 5.14 24.90
CA LYS A 307 -4.56 4.40 24.51
C LYS A 307 -4.69 3.99 23.05
N VAL A 308 -3.58 4.06 22.34
CA VAL A 308 -3.46 3.64 20.95
C VAL A 308 -2.30 2.68 20.79
N ALA A 309 -2.28 1.89 19.72
CA ALA A 309 -1.11 1.08 19.39
C ALA A 309 0.12 1.96 19.16
N ALA A 310 1.30 1.49 19.50
CA ALA A 310 2.55 2.24 19.37
C ALA A 310 3.11 2.28 17.94
N THR A 311 2.68 1.34 17.08
CA THR A 311 3.19 1.20 15.70
C THR A 311 3.13 2.50 14.87
N PRO A 312 2.07 3.33 14.91
CA PRO A 312 2.03 4.59 14.16
C PRO A 312 3.12 5.58 14.56
N LEU A 313 3.63 5.51 15.80
CA LEU A 313 4.66 6.43 16.28
C LEU A 313 5.95 6.32 15.46
N GLU A 314 6.37 5.12 15.12
CA GLU A 314 7.56 4.89 14.29
C GLU A 314 7.42 5.51 12.90
N THR A 315 6.25 5.35 12.28
CA THR A 315 5.96 5.96 10.97
C THR A 315 5.97 7.49 11.05
N LEU A 316 5.44 8.06 12.12
CA LEU A 316 5.31 9.51 12.31
C LEU A 316 6.61 10.17 12.82
N SER A 317 7.58 9.41 13.35
CA SER A 317 8.85 9.93 13.89
C SER A 317 9.99 9.97 12.87
N LYS A 318 9.67 9.96 11.57
CA LYS A 318 10.68 9.99 10.50
C LYS A 318 11.45 11.31 10.49
N LYS A 319 12.75 11.21 10.15
CA LYS A 319 13.61 12.38 9.97
C LYS A 319 13.36 13.07 8.62
N PRO A 320 13.70 14.36 8.46
CA PRO A 320 13.55 15.10 7.20
C PRO A 320 14.16 14.40 5.98
N ILE A 321 15.31 13.74 6.18
CA ILE A 321 16.02 13.03 5.11
C ILE A 321 15.27 11.78 4.62
N GLU A 322 14.50 11.15 5.48
CA GLU A 322 13.71 9.95 5.17
C GLU A 322 12.42 10.29 4.42
N LEU A 323 12.01 11.55 4.47
CA LEU A 323 10.83 12.04 3.74
C LEU A 323 11.14 12.39 2.28
N ARG A 324 12.41 12.57 1.93
CA ARG A 324 12.84 13.06 0.62
C ARG A 324 12.40 12.11 -0.49
N ASP A 325 11.93 12.67 -1.61
CA ASP A 325 11.67 11.89 -2.83
C ASP A 325 12.95 11.14 -3.24
N LYS A 326 12.81 9.86 -3.48
CA LYS A 326 13.92 8.98 -3.87
C LYS A 326 14.48 9.29 -5.25
N LYS A 327 13.80 10.09 -6.06
CA LYS A 327 14.30 10.52 -7.36
C LYS A 327 15.47 11.51 -7.17
N VAL A 328 16.67 11.07 -7.53
CA VAL A 328 17.90 11.87 -7.44
C VAL A 328 18.01 12.81 -8.62
N PHE A 329 17.89 12.27 -9.82
CA PHE A 329 17.79 13.00 -11.07
C PHE A 329 17.05 12.17 -12.12
N ASP A 330 16.70 12.83 -13.21
CA ASP A 330 16.01 12.24 -14.34
C ASP A 330 16.66 12.72 -15.62
N LEU A 331 17.28 11.83 -16.38
CA LEU A 331 17.88 12.16 -17.64
C LEU A 331 17.05 11.59 -18.81
N ILE A 332 16.99 12.33 -19.89
CA ILE A 332 16.34 11.87 -21.10
C ILE A 332 17.35 11.08 -21.91
N ALA A 333 17.15 9.75 -22.00
CA ALA A 333 18.11 8.83 -22.64
C ALA A 333 18.43 9.21 -24.09
N GLU A 334 17.46 9.77 -24.81
CA GLU A 334 17.61 10.24 -26.20
C GLU A 334 18.56 11.45 -26.33
N GLN A 335 18.69 12.24 -25.29
CA GLN A 335 19.56 13.43 -25.25
C GLN A 335 20.99 13.08 -24.81
N VAL A 336 21.24 11.87 -24.35
CA VAL A 336 22.58 11.47 -23.91
C VAL A 336 23.49 11.35 -25.13
N SER A 337 24.56 12.13 -25.16
CA SER A 337 25.58 12.12 -26.22
C SER A 337 26.86 11.40 -25.80
N LYS A 338 27.22 11.45 -24.52
CA LYS A 338 28.46 10.86 -24.00
C LYS A 338 28.28 10.27 -22.62
N ILE A 339 28.91 9.13 -22.40
CA ILE A 339 29.03 8.45 -21.11
C ILE A 339 30.53 8.20 -20.86
N ALA A 340 31.04 8.59 -19.69
CA ALA A 340 32.38 8.27 -19.27
C ALA A 340 32.34 7.60 -17.90
N ILE A 341 32.94 6.43 -17.76
CA ILE A 341 33.00 5.67 -16.52
C ILE A 341 34.47 5.54 -16.13
N THR A 342 34.83 6.13 -15.01
CA THR A 342 36.17 5.96 -14.40
C THR A 342 36.05 4.97 -13.27
N THR A 343 36.89 3.95 -13.27
CA THR A 343 36.99 2.95 -12.20
C THR A 343 38.34 3.07 -11.55
N ASP A 344 38.37 3.19 -10.22
CA ASP A 344 39.59 3.22 -9.41
C ASP A 344 39.52 2.16 -8.32
N LEU A 345 40.24 1.06 -8.54
CA LEU A 345 40.31 -0.08 -7.63
C LEU A 345 41.62 0.02 -6.84
N PRO A 346 41.60 0.19 -5.50
CA PRO A 346 42.78 0.19 -4.69
C PRO A 346 43.48 -1.19 -4.71
N ALA A 347 44.78 -1.23 -4.41
CA ALA A 347 45.51 -2.47 -4.27
C ALA A 347 44.83 -3.39 -3.22
N GLY A 348 44.62 -4.67 -3.55
CA GLY A 348 44.00 -5.62 -2.65
C GLY A 348 44.83 -5.82 -1.39
N ALA A 349 44.17 -5.94 -0.23
CA ALA A 349 44.82 -6.32 1.01
C ALA A 349 45.35 -7.77 0.94
N ALA A 350 46.51 -8.03 1.56
CA ALA A 350 47.03 -9.39 1.63
C ALA A 350 45.96 -10.38 2.20
N PRO A 351 45.82 -11.61 1.64
CA PRO A 351 46.76 -12.33 0.75
C PRO A 351 46.51 -12.16 -0.76
N THR A 352 45.55 -11.34 -1.19
CA THR A 352 45.26 -11.11 -2.61
C THR A 352 46.01 -9.87 -3.11
N THR A 353 47.21 -10.06 -3.66
CA THR A 353 48.03 -9.00 -4.26
C THR A 353 47.55 -8.58 -5.63
N LYS A 354 46.29 -8.11 -5.75
CA LYS A 354 45.84 -7.44 -6.99
C LYS A 354 46.40 -6.02 -6.98
N PRO A 355 47.14 -5.59 -8.03
CA PRO A 355 47.65 -4.24 -8.11
C PRO A 355 46.51 -3.23 -8.20
N ALA A 356 46.72 -2.00 -7.73
CA ALA A 356 45.80 -0.91 -7.97
C ALA A 356 45.56 -0.76 -9.46
N ARG A 357 44.32 -0.59 -9.86
CA ARG A 357 43.90 -0.45 -11.27
C ARG A 357 43.01 0.73 -11.45
N LYS A 358 43.41 1.64 -12.33
CA LYS A 358 42.55 2.74 -12.79
C LYS A 358 42.25 2.55 -14.26
N THR A 359 40.95 2.52 -14.60
CA THR A 359 40.50 2.40 -15.98
C THR A 359 39.46 3.46 -16.29
N GLU A 360 39.42 3.88 -17.55
CA GLU A 360 38.39 4.80 -18.06
C GLU A 360 37.74 4.17 -19.28
N VAL A 361 36.43 4.22 -19.34
CA VAL A 361 35.63 3.81 -20.49
C VAL A 361 34.88 5.04 -20.97
N ALA A 362 35.11 5.46 -22.21
CA ALA A 362 34.38 6.57 -22.84
C ALA A 362 33.57 6.07 -24.02
N ILE A 363 32.28 6.37 -24.00
CA ILE A 363 31.29 5.95 -24.97
C ILE A 363 30.62 7.21 -25.54
N GLU A 364 30.55 7.33 -26.85
CA GLU A 364 29.91 8.46 -27.52
C GLU A 364 28.84 7.96 -28.50
N ARG A 365 27.74 8.70 -28.56
CA ARG A 365 26.68 8.43 -29.54
C ARG A 365 27.17 8.86 -30.93
N ARG A 366 27.00 8.00 -31.92
CA ARG A 366 27.31 8.36 -33.29
C ARG A 366 26.31 9.41 -33.78
N LYS A 367 26.84 10.50 -34.35
CA LYS A 367 25.99 11.46 -35.08
C LYS A 367 25.43 10.74 -36.29
N GLN A 368 24.12 10.55 -36.35
CA GLN A 368 23.49 10.05 -37.56
C GLN A 368 23.74 11.07 -38.66
N LEU A 369 24.45 10.64 -39.72
CA LEU A 369 24.42 11.40 -40.97
C LEU A 369 22.96 11.47 -41.43
N PRO A 370 22.49 12.64 -41.90
CA PRO A 370 21.18 12.73 -42.51
C PRO A 370 21.10 11.65 -43.62
N PRO A 371 19.97 10.93 -43.76
CA PRO A 371 19.82 9.94 -44.81
C PRO A 371 20.16 10.59 -46.14
N PRO A 372 20.93 9.91 -47.04
CA PRO A 372 21.23 10.47 -48.36
C PRO A 372 19.90 10.84 -49.00
N ALA A 373 19.81 12.09 -49.47
CA ALA A 373 18.62 12.60 -50.11
C ALA A 373 18.25 11.62 -51.24
N THR A 374 17.21 10.84 -51.01
CA THR A 374 16.67 9.97 -52.06
C THR A 374 16.20 10.90 -53.18
N GLN A 375 16.96 10.92 -54.28
CA GLN A 375 16.51 11.62 -55.48
C GLN A 375 15.10 11.11 -55.79
N ALA A 376 14.16 12.03 -55.76
CA ALA A 376 12.78 11.76 -56.16
C ALA A 376 12.80 11.27 -57.60
N ALA A 377 12.58 9.97 -57.77
CA ALA A 377 12.31 9.39 -59.07
C ALA A 377 11.01 10.01 -59.61
N ALA A 378 11.14 10.77 -60.67
CA ALA A 378 10.02 11.38 -61.37
C ALA A 378 8.97 10.32 -61.72
N THR A 379 7.78 10.50 -61.19
CA THR A 379 6.61 9.68 -61.50
C THR A 379 6.14 10.01 -62.91
N THR A 380 6.52 9.17 -63.86
CA THR A 380 5.89 9.18 -65.18
C THR A 380 4.67 8.28 -65.12
N GLN A 381 3.52 8.85 -65.26
CA GLN A 381 2.25 8.13 -65.50
C GLN A 381 2.38 7.38 -66.83
N ALA A 382 2.14 6.08 -66.82
CA ALA A 382 1.86 5.28 -68.03
C ALA A 382 0.57 4.49 -67.78
N THR A 383 -0.36 4.80 -68.64
CA THR A 383 -1.67 4.19 -68.88
C THR A 383 -1.61 2.71 -69.24
N SER A 384 -2.60 2.00 -68.77
CA SER A 384 -2.94 0.60 -69.01
C SER A 384 -3.12 0.21 -70.50
N LYS A 385 -2.63 -0.98 -70.92
CA LYS A 385 -3.37 -1.98 -71.70
C LYS A 385 -2.63 -3.32 -71.73
N PRO A 386 -3.32 -4.46 -71.83
CA PRO A 386 -2.72 -5.78 -71.69
C PRO A 386 -2.39 -6.37 -73.06
N ALA A 387 -1.31 -7.15 -73.17
CA ALA A 387 -1.09 -8.10 -74.28
C ALA A 387 -0.13 -9.23 -73.87
N THR A 388 -0.68 -10.42 -73.87
CA THR A 388 -0.27 -11.70 -74.55
C THR A 388 1.16 -12.22 -74.34
N THR A 389 1.21 -13.39 -73.80
CA THR A 389 2.17 -14.51 -73.78
C THR A 389 3.11 -14.60 -74.93
N GLN A 390 4.45 -14.72 -74.71
CA GLN A 390 5.34 -15.64 -75.46
C GLN A 390 6.54 -16.02 -74.54
N ALA A 391 6.77 -17.33 -74.46
CA ALA A 391 7.91 -17.94 -73.83
C ALA A 391 9.17 -17.74 -74.66
N SER A 392 10.28 -17.31 -74.08
CA SER A 392 11.60 -17.40 -74.65
C SER A 392 12.58 -17.94 -73.60
N THR A 393 13.13 -19.08 -73.89
CA THR A 393 14.21 -19.75 -73.19
C THR A 393 15.50 -18.95 -73.32
N ALA A 394 16.10 -18.56 -72.16
CA ALA A 394 17.47 -18.04 -72.08
C ALA A 394 18.24 -18.76 -70.95
N PRO A 395 19.56 -18.92 -71.05
CA PRO A 395 20.34 -19.92 -70.31
C PRO A 395 20.59 -19.55 -68.86
N ALA A 396 20.71 -20.58 -68.02
CA ALA A 396 20.99 -20.54 -66.63
C ALA A 396 22.24 -19.73 -66.25
N THR A 397 22.06 -18.57 -65.70
CA THR A 397 23.12 -17.83 -65.02
C THR A 397 23.29 -18.43 -63.62
N LYS A 398 24.52 -18.76 -63.22
CA LYS A 398 24.90 -19.24 -61.89
C LYS A 398 24.38 -18.29 -60.82
N PRO A 399 23.86 -18.79 -59.68
CA PRO A 399 23.43 -17.93 -58.59
C PRO A 399 24.66 -17.22 -58.05
N VAL A 400 24.67 -15.89 -58.17
CA VAL A 400 25.54 -15.02 -57.34
C VAL A 400 25.06 -15.15 -55.92
N VAL A 401 25.88 -15.75 -55.08
CA VAL A 401 25.65 -15.77 -53.61
C VAL A 401 25.69 -14.32 -53.17
N ALA A 402 24.52 -13.75 -52.92
CA ALA A 402 24.41 -12.43 -52.30
C ALA A 402 25.03 -12.51 -50.90
N GLU A 403 26.11 -11.77 -50.68
CA GLU A 403 26.73 -11.58 -49.38
C GLU A 403 25.65 -11.07 -48.43
N ALA A 404 25.47 -11.76 -47.28
CA ALA A 404 24.45 -11.41 -46.31
C ALA A 404 24.64 -9.94 -45.89
N PRO A 405 23.58 -9.12 -45.85
CA PRO A 405 23.71 -7.70 -45.52
C PRO A 405 24.42 -7.52 -44.19
N LYS A 406 25.50 -6.75 -44.21
CA LYS A 406 26.28 -6.41 -43.00
C LYS A 406 25.35 -5.80 -41.96
N PRO A 407 25.34 -6.30 -40.71
CA PRO A 407 24.46 -5.76 -39.70
C PRO A 407 24.68 -4.25 -39.53
N PRO A 408 23.62 -3.46 -39.29
CA PRO A 408 23.74 -2.02 -39.13
C PRO A 408 24.76 -1.67 -38.02
N PRO A 409 25.55 -0.61 -38.22
CA PRO A 409 26.52 -0.18 -37.20
C PRO A 409 25.79 0.16 -35.89
N SER A 410 26.48 -0.09 -34.74
CA SER A 410 25.96 0.27 -33.44
C SER A 410 25.68 1.78 -33.34
N THR A 411 24.66 2.16 -32.57
CA THR A 411 24.32 3.56 -32.31
C THR A 411 25.38 4.25 -31.48
N TRP A 412 26.18 3.47 -30.72
CA TRP A 412 27.21 3.97 -29.83
C TRP A 412 28.60 3.45 -30.23
N GLU A 413 29.62 4.27 -29.95
CA GLU A 413 31.01 3.98 -30.26
C GLU A 413 31.87 4.09 -28.99
N LEU A 414 32.74 3.11 -28.73
CA LEU A 414 33.78 3.16 -27.72
C LEU A 414 34.96 4.03 -28.24
N LYS A 415 35.32 5.03 -27.44
CA LYS A 415 36.47 5.90 -27.71
C LYS A 415 37.73 5.47 -26.97
N THR A 416 37.59 4.60 -25.97
CA THR A 416 38.69 3.95 -25.23
C THR A 416 38.96 2.55 -25.78
N ASP A 417 40.11 1.96 -25.39
CA ASP A 417 40.54 0.66 -25.85
C ASP A 417 39.69 -0.50 -25.28
N PRO A 418 39.19 -1.43 -26.08
CA PRO A 418 39.26 -1.48 -27.54
C PRO A 418 38.27 -0.50 -28.20
N LYS A 419 38.78 0.36 -29.12
CA LYS A 419 37.93 1.27 -29.90
C LYS A 419 37.05 0.49 -30.89
N GLY A 420 35.81 0.91 -31.04
CA GLY A 420 34.90 0.27 -31.99
C GLY A 420 33.43 0.40 -31.66
N ASP A 421 32.65 -0.51 -32.21
CA ASP A 421 31.22 -0.56 -31.92
C ASP A 421 30.98 -0.90 -30.45
N ALA A 422 30.15 -0.10 -29.79
CA ALA A 422 29.70 -0.38 -28.42
C ALA A 422 28.47 -1.33 -28.45
N ASP A 423 28.25 -1.99 -27.32
CA ASP A 423 27.07 -2.82 -27.07
C ASP A 423 25.87 -1.94 -26.70
N ASP A 424 24.98 -1.72 -27.66
CA ASP A 424 23.78 -0.87 -27.50
C ASP A 424 22.83 -1.39 -26.42
N GLU A 425 22.81 -2.70 -26.13
CA GLU A 425 21.96 -3.29 -25.12
C GLU A 425 22.49 -2.97 -23.70
N GLN A 426 23.79 -3.12 -23.51
CA GLN A 426 24.46 -2.76 -22.25
C GLN A 426 24.25 -1.28 -21.91
N ILE A 427 24.40 -0.40 -22.90
CA ILE A 427 24.22 1.04 -22.74
C ILE A 427 22.76 1.37 -22.43
N ARG A 428 21.82 0.74 -23.11
CA ARG A 428 20.38 0.93 -22.85
C ARG A 428 20.01 0.52 -21.43
N ASN A 429 20.56 -0.61 -20.96
CA ASN A 429 20.35 -1.09 -19.59
C ASN A 429 20.93 -0.14 -18.53
N LEU A 430 22.08 0.46 -18.80
CA LEU A 430 22.68 1.48 -17.91
C LEU A 430 21.81 2.75 -17.91
N LEU A 431 21.40 3.23 -19.09
CA LEU A 431 20.59 4.44 -19.20
C LEU A 431 19.19 4.27 -18.57
N ALA A 432 18.62 3.07 -18.62
CA ALA A 432 17.33 2.78 -17.99
C ALA A 432 17.38 2.95 -16.45
N ASP A 433 18.51 2.63 -15.80
CA ASP A 433 18.66 2.87 -14.36
C ASP A 433 18.91 4.34 -14.01
N LEU A 434 19.37 5.15 -14.97
CA LEU A 434 19.58 6.57 -14.81
C LEU A 434 18.34 7.41 -15.17
N HIS A 435 17.27 6.79 -15.66
CA HIS A 435 16.03 7.44 -16.11
C HIS A 435 14.77 6.86 -15.44
N PRO A 436 14.38 7.33 -14.25
CA PRO A 436 15.12 8.20 -13.33
C PRO A 436 16.09 7.42 -12.44
N LEU A 437 17.19 8.05 -12.03
CA LEU A 437 18.01 7.49 -10.95
C LEU A 437 17.29 7.65 -9.62
N ARG A 438 17.11 6.54 -8.88
CA ARG A 438 16.45 6.54 -7.58
C ARG A 438 17.38 6.02 -6.49
N ALA A 439 17.45 6.76 -5.39
CA ALA A 439 18.13 6.32 -4.17
C ALA A 439 17.33 5.20 -3.49
N SER A 440 18.00 4.18 -3.00
CA SER A 440 17.40 3.22 -2.08
C SER A 440 17.12 3.88 -0.72
N LYS A 441 18.12 4.64 -0.24
CA LYS A 441 18.07 5.39 1.01
C LYS A 441 19.01 6.59 0.93
N TYR A 442 18.62 7.74 1.46
CA TYR A 442 19.53 8.87 1.65
C TYR A 442 20.33 8.73 2.94
N LEU A 443 21.55 9.27 2.95
CA LEU A 443 22.48 9.24 4.08
C LEU A 443 22.75 10.66 4.56
N GLU A 444 22.87 10.87 5.86
CA GLU A 444 23.25 12.17 6.43
C GLU A 444 24.71 12.56 6.07
N SER A 445 25.55 11.56 5.92
CA SER A 445 26.93 11.69 5.46
C SER A 445 27.41 10.38 4.86
N THR A 446 28.41 10.42 3.99
CA THR A 446 29.06 9.21 3.49
C THR A 446 29.88 8.57 4.61
N PRO A 447 29.58 7.33 5.01
CA PRO A 447 30.34 6.65 6.07
C PRO A 447 31.82 6.51 5.70
N ALA A 448 32.71 6.76 6.64
CA ALA A 448 34.16 6.57 6.47
C ALA A 448 34.49 5.07 6.45
N THR A 449 34.34 4.42 5.29
CA THR A 449 34.74 3.01 5.08
C THR A 449 35.92 2.97 4.11
N LYS A 450 36.84 1.99 4.29
CA LYS A 450 37.86 1.73 3.25
C LYS A 450 37.14 1.17 2.02
N PRO A 451 37.13 1.88 0.88
CA PRO A 451 36.45 1.40 -0.31
C PRO A 451 37.23 0.23 -0.94
N VAL A 452 36.47 -0.72 -1.48
CA VAL A 452 37.00 -1.78 -2.36
C VAL A 452 37.14 -1.24 -3.78
N GLY A 453 36.33 -0.25 -4.15
CA GLY A 453 36.40 0.43 -5.42
C GLY A 453 35.71 1.81 -5.37
N ASN A 454 36.24 2.73 -6.18
CA ASN A 454 35.61 4.02 -6.44
C ASN A 454 35.29 4.12 -7.94
N TYR A 455 34.12 4.68 -8.24
CA TYR A 455 33.67 4.84 -9.61
C TYR A 455 33.13 6.26 -9.80
N VAL A 456 33.33 6.81 -11.00
CA VAL A 456 32.72 8.07 -11.40
C VAL A 456 32.04 7.87 -12.74
N VAL A 457 30.72 8.07 -12.76
CA VAL A 457 29.92 8.00 -13.98
C VAL A 457 29.56 9.43 -14.39
N LYS A 458 30.10 9.87 -15.52
CA LYS A 458 29.77 11.18 -16.11
C LYS A 458 28.90 10.98 -17.34
N VAL A 459 27.77 11.64 -17.36
CA VAL A 459 26.84 11.63 -18.50
C VAL A 459 26.68 13.04 -19.03
N THR A 460 26.87 13.22 -20.32
CA THR A 460 26.64 14.50 -21.00
C THR A 460 25.40 14.39 -21.87
N THR A 461 24.49 15.34 -21.76
CA THR A 461 23.30 15.46 -22.60
C THR A 461 23.45 16.63 -23.57
N GLU A 462 22.88 16.49 -24.76
CA GLU A 462 22.83 17.54 -25.78
C GLU A 462 21.39 18.05 -25.94
N GLY A 463 21.25 19.36 -26.06
CA GLY A 463 19.99 20.02 -26.40
C GLY A 463 19.77 20.11 -27.91
N PRO A 464 18.67 20.75 -28.33
CA PRO A 464 18.42 21.02 -29.75
C PRO A 464 19.61 21.74 -30.39
N GLY A 465 20.10 21.21 -31.51
CA GLY A 465 21.25 21.75 -32.23
C GLY A 465 22.62 21.23 -31.78
N GLY A 466 22.70 20.24 -30.87
CA GLY A 466 23.95 19.58 -30.48
C GLY A 466 24.80 20.38 -29.49
N THR A 467 24.23 21.36 -28.80
CA THR A 467 24.92 22.08 -27.73
C THR A 467 24.89 21.29 -26.43
N PRO A 468 26.02 21.06 -25.72
CA PRO A 468 26.00 20.40 -24.41
C PRO A 468 25.15 21.22 -23.43
N VAL A 469 24.16 20.59 -22.81
CA VAL A 469 23.21 21.28 -21.91
C VAL A 469 23.48 20.99 -20.45
N THR A 470 23.72 19.71 -20.12
CA THR A 470 23.87 19.31 -18.72
C THR A 470 24.86 18.16 -18.60
N GLY A 471 25.75 18.27 -17.60
CA GLY A 471 26.62 17.18 -17.17
C GLY A 471 26.12 16.61 -15.84
N TYR A 472 25.95 15.31 -15.79
CA TYR A 472 25.67 14.57 -14.58
C TYR A 472 26.96 13.87 -14.12
N GLU A 473 27.39 14.09 -12.89
CA GLU A 473 28.56 13.40 -12.32
C GLU A 473 28.14 12.64 -11.07
N LEU A 474 28.01 11.33 -11.20
CA LEU A 474 27.66 10.42 -10.13
C LEU A 474 28.95 9.74 -9.61
N LYS A 475 29.29 9.98 -8.36
CA LYS A 475 30.39 9.29 -7.69
C LYS A 475 29.85 8.12 -6.91
N LEU A 476 30.53 6.97 -6.99
CA LEU A 476 30.14 5.73 -6.33
C LEU A 476 31.30 5.18 -5.54
N ILE A 477 30.99 4.64 -4.39
CA ILE A 477 31.94 3.99 -3.47
C ILE A 477 31.42 2.60 -3.20
N ASP A 478 32.22 1.59 -3.54
CA ASP A 478 31.94 0.20 -3.18
C ASP A 478 32.52 -0.12 -1.80
N PRO A 479 31.67 -0.33 -0.76
CA PRO A 479 32.14 -0.73 0.57
C PRO A 479 32.54 -2.22 0.65
N GLY A 480 32.33 -3.01 -0.42
CA GLY A 480 32.59 -4.45 -0.49
C GLY A 480 31.55 -5.34 0.20
N GLY A 481 31.60 -6.63 -0.06
CA GLY A 481 30.63 -7.63 0.42
C GLY A 481 29.26 -7.44 -0.23
N ASP A 482 28.19 -7.79 0.50
CA ASP A 482 26.81 -7.66 0.02
C ASP A 482 26.18 -6.30 0.34
N ARG A 483 26.98 -5.34 0.80
CA ARG A 483 26.50 -4.00 1.16
C ARG A 483 26.09 -3.20 -0.07
N ALA A 484 25.10 -2.32 0.10
CA ALA A 484 24.68 -1.38 -0.94
C ALA A 484 25.84 -0.45 -1.36
N LEU A 485 25.83 0.02 -2.59
CA LEU A 485 26.76 1.04 -3.06
C LEU A 485 26.43 2.39 -2.39
N MET A 486 27.44 3.09 -1.96
CA MET A 486 27.29 4.49 -1.55
C MET A 486 27.49 5.38 -2.77
N ALA A 487 26.61 6.36 -2.94
CA ALA A 487 26.63 7.27 -4.07
C ALA A 487 26.59 8.72 -3.60
N GLU A 488 27.20 9.61 -4.39
CA GLU A 488 27.17 11.05 -4.18
C GLU A 488 26.83 11.78 -5.48
N TYR A 489 25.85 12.67 -5.40
CA TYR A 489 25.45 13.55 -6.50
C TYR A 489 25.02 14.93 -5.96
N ASN A 490 25.63 16.00 -6.45
CA ASN A 490 25.35 17.38 -6.04
C ASN A 490 25.29 17.58 -4.51
N GLY A 491 26.25 16.98 -3.78
CA GLY A 491 26.32 17.07 -2.32
C GLY A 491 25.32 16.19 -1.57
N LEU A 492 24.55 15.36 -2.27
CA LEU A 492 23.66 14.38 -1.67
C LEU A 492 24.36 13.03 -1.60
N SER A 493 24.37 12.44 -0.41
CA SER A 493 24.86 11.07 -0.18
C SER A 493 23.68 10.11 -0.09
N PHE A 494 23.75 8.98 -0.77
CA PHE A 494 22.67 8.00 -0.79
C PHE A 494 23.18 6.59 -1.14
N GLU A 495 22.36 5.60 -0.91
CA GLU A 495 22.59 4.21 -1.27
C GLU A 495 21.94 3.86 -2.61
N LEU A 496 22.63 3.04 -3.40
CA LEU A 496 22.11 2.40 -4.61
C LEU A 496 22.18 0.87 -4.46
N PRO A 497 21.29 0.14 -5.16
CA PRO A 497 21.36 -1.31 -5.19
C PRO A 497 22.71 -1.78 -5.74
N ARG A 498 23.29 -2.84 -5.17
CA ARG A 498 24.58 -3.39 -5.64
C ARG A 498 24.53 -3.85 -7.09
N THR A 499 23.35 -4.20 -7.60
CA THR A 499 23.16 -4.56 -9.01
C THR A 499 23.54 -3.44 -9.99
N PHE A 500 23.57 -2.18 -9.53
CA PHE A 500 24.04 -1.06 -10.36
C PHE A 500 25.53 -1.22 -10.73
N LEU A 501 26.35 -1.81 -9.84
CA LEU A 501 27.75 -2.04 -10.08
C LEU A 501 27.98 -2.93 -11.31
N THR A 502 27.23 -4.00 -11.46
CA THR A 502 27.37 -4.93 -12.61
C THR A 502 27.12 -4.26 -13.95
N LYS A 503 26.33 -3.18 -13.96
CA LYS A 503 26.02 -2.41 -15.18
C LYS A 503 27.14 -1.44 -15.55
N ILE A 504 27.83 -0.86 -14.56
CA ILE A 504 28.96 0.04 -14.81
C ILE A 504 30.28 -0.69 -15.05
N GLU A 505 30.44 -1.91 -14.53
CA GLU A 505 31.60 -2.79 -14.75
C GLU A 505 31.44 -3.68 -16.00
N GLY A 506 30.31 -3.58 -16.70
CA GLY A 506 30.03 -4.37 -17.89
C GLY A 506 31.04 -4.15 -19.01
N ASN A 507 31.21 -5.15 -19.87
CA ASN A 507 31.99 -4.99 -21.09
C ASN A 507 31.16 -4.31 -22.17
N PHE A 508 31.38 -3.03 -22.38
CA PHE A 508 30.67 -2.23 -23.37
C PHE A 508 31.11 -2.45 -24.83
N ALA A 509 32.09 -3.32 -25.09
CA ALA A 509 32.47 -3.68 -26.43
C ALA A 509 31.45 -4.67 -27.03
N LYS A 510 31.00 -4.40 -28.26
CA LYS A 510 30.14 -5.32 -29.01
C LYS A 510 30.85 -6.66 -29.22
N LYS A 511 30.28 -7.74 -28.68
CA LYS A 511 30.83 -9.08 -28.91
C LYS A 511 30.81 -9.40 -30.39
N ALA A 512 31.97 -9.80 -30.94
CA ALA A 512 32.02 -10.34 -32.30
C ALA A 512 31.04 -11.54 -32.35
N LYS A 513 30.13 -11.53 -33.33
CA LYS A 513 29.26 -12.66 -33.55
C LYS A 513 30.15 -13.86 -33.85
N ALA A 514 30.10 -14.91 -33.06
CA ALA A 514 30.83 -16.14 -33.34
C ALA A 514 30.48 -16.55 -34.76
N GLU A 515 31.48 -16.56 -35.62
CA GLU A 515 31.34 -17.04 -36.98
C GLU A 515 30.88 -18.50 -36.87
N THR A 516 29.64 -18.76 -37.25
CA THR A 516 29.10 -20.11 -37.27
C THR A 516 30.03 -20.90 -38.18
N ALA A 517 30.79 -21.84 -37.59
CA ALA A 517 31.67 -22.74 -38.32
C ALA A 517 30.88 -23.29 -39.50
N LYS A 518 31.40 -23.05 -40.72
CA LYS A 518 30.85 -23.60 -41.96
C LYS A 518 30.66 -25.11 -41.74
N PRO A 519 29.48 -25.66 -41.97
CA PRO A 519 29.34 -27.11 -41.91
C PRO A 519 30.34 -27.72 -42.89
N ILE A 520 31.22 -28.56 -42.36
CA ILE A 520 32.18 -29.33 -43.15
C ILE A 520 31.35 -30.20 -44.11
N SER A 521 31.54 -29.99 -45.43
CA SER A 521 30.92 -30.82 -46.42
C SER A 521 31.37 -32.28 -46.24
N PRO A 522 30.49 -33.29 -46.39
CA PRO A 522 30.88 -34.70 -46.23
C PRO A 522 31.94 -35.16 -47.20
N GLU A 523 32.30 -34.38 -48.24
CA GLU A 523 33.34 -34.68 -49.22
C GLU A 523 34.76 -34.39 -48.75
N ASP A 524 34.96 -33.59 -47.68
CA ASP A 524 36.29 -33.28 -47.13
C ASP A 524 36.75 -34.23 -46.00
N ALA A 525 35.88 -35.15 -45.59
CA ALA A 525 36.26 -36.23 -44.66
C ALA A 525 36.80 -37.42 -45.47
N GLY A 526 38.06 -37.35 -45.85
CA GLY A 526 38.77 -38.48 -46.46
C GLY A 526 38.80 -39.67 -45.49
N PHE A 527 37.84 -40.56 -45.62
CA PHE A 527 37.87 -41.88 -45.01
C PHE A 527 38.68 -42.81 -45.98
N ASP A 528 39.98 -42.94 -45.72
CA ASP A 528 40.76 -44.03 -46.26
C ASP A 528 40.33 -45.33 -45.53
N LEU A 529 39.67 -46.19 -46.29
CA LEU A 529 39.38 -47.56 -45.86
C LEU A 529 40.63 -48.41 -46.09
N PRO A 530 41.23 -49.06 -45.07
CA PRO A 530 42.27 -50.04 -45.27
C PRO A 530 41.64 -51.27 -45.95
N GLY A 531 42.10 -51.54 -47.18
CA GLY A 531 41.82 -52.77 -47.91
C GLY A 531 42.54 -53.95 -47.27
N LYS A 532 41.75 -55.01 -47.06
CA LYS A 532 42.08 -56.41 -46.76
C LYS A 532 42.90 -56.70 -45.53
#